data_fc6d68c7c579854e02aadd9422e443c3
#
_entry.id   fc6d68c7c579854e02aadd9422e443c3
#
_cell.length_a   1.000
_cell.length_b   1.000
_cell.length_c   1.000
_cell.angle_alpha   90.00
_cell.angle_beta   90.00
_cell.angle_gamma   90.00
#
_symmetry.space_group_name_H-M   'P 1'
#
loop_
_entity.id
_entity.type
_entity.pdbx_description
1 polymer ?
#
loop_
_entity_poly.entity_id
_entity_poly.type
_entity_poly.pdbx_seq_one_letter_code
_entity_poly.pdbx_strand_id
1 'polypeptide(L)'
;MKIITILLALFIATIAWTEEIGLECKSKDQLLVNWYRLDLDKGTVRYNTSTQNYLKVLKNLIGTELSGDVHNLMWREKELNERININRKSLVMQRNNLFWKCQFMNGSQVIRKRDAYFKEILKNNKI
;
A
#
# COMPACT_ATOMS: atom_id res chain seq x y z
N MET A 1 6.04 13.78 -39.28
CA MET A 1 6.12 14.43 -37.96
C MET A 1 4.95 14.14 -37.06
N LYS A 2 3.70 14.12 -37.54
CA LYS A 2 2.51 13.79 -36.73
C LYS A 2 2.54 12.35 -36.18
N ILE A 3 3.15 11.40 -36.89
CA ILE A 3 3.26 10.01 -36.49
C ILE A 3 4.14 9.84 -35.23
N ILE A 4 5.23 10.60 -35.12
CA ILE A 4 6.15 10.54 -33.98
C ILE A 4 5.47 11.03 -32.70
N THR A 5 4.65 12.08 -32.80
CA THR A 5 3.90 12.62 -31.65
C THR A 5 2.87 11.62 -31.11
N ILE A 6 2.19 10.89 -32.00
CA ILE A 6 1.21 9.85 -31.64
C ILE A 6 1.90 8.69 -30.93
N LEU A 7 3.08 8.26 -31.40
CA LEU A 7 3.86 7.18 -30.78
C LEU A 7 4.33 7.56 -29.38
N LEU A 8 4.76 8.80 -29.15
CA LEU A 8 5.15 9.30 -27.83
C LEU A 8 3.97 9.32 -26.86
N ALA A 9 2.79 9.74 -27.33
CA ALA A 9 1.59 9.76 -26.49
C ALA A 9 1.17 8.33 -26.07
N LEU A 10 1.24 7.36 -26.99
CA LEU A 10 0.97 5.94 -26.67
C LEU A 10 1.97 5.37 -25.68
N PHE A 11 3.24 5.71 -25.80
CA PHE A 11 4.29 5.26 -24.88
C PHE A 11 4.07 5.81 -23.46
N ILE A 12 3.74 7.07 -23.32
CA ILE A 12 3.44 7.69 -22.02
C ILE A 12 2.20 7.04 -21.37
N ALA A 13 1.16 6.77 -22.14
CA ALA A 13 -0.03 6.07 -21.63
C ALA A 13 0.31 4.66 -21.13
N THR A 14 1.18 3.93 -21.84
CA THR A 14 1.61 2.58 -21.44
C THR A 14 2.38 2.62 -20.12
N ILE A 15 3.25 3.60 -19.89
CA ILE A 15 4.00 3.76 -18.64
C ILE A 15 3.05 4.06 -17.48
N ALA A 16 2.02 4.89 -17.67
CA ALA A 16 1.05 5.22 -16.64
C ALA A 16 0.28 4.00 -16.10
N TRP A 17 0.13 2.94 -16.90
CA TRP A 17 -0.57 1.71 -16.50
C TRP A 17 0.25 0.79 -15.61
N THR A 18 1.55 1.04 -15.42
CA THR A 18 2.44 0.20 -14.62
C THR A 18 2.64 0.72 -13.19
N GLU A 19 1.99 1.81 -12.79
CA GLU A 19 2.12 2.35 -11.44
C GLU A 19 1.46 1.45 -10.40
N GLU A 20 2.18 1.25 -9.28
CA GLU A 20 1.65 0.53 -8.14
C GLU A 20 0.59 1.36 -7.42
N ILE A 21 -0.42 0.67 -6.90
CA ILE A 21 -1.44 1.26 -6.06
C ILE A 21 -0.93 1.34 -4.63
N GLY A 22 -1.09 2.49 -3.99
CA GLY A 22 -0.78 2.68 -2.58
C GLY A 22 -2.04 2.76 -1.73
N LEU A 23 -1.97 2.21 -0.53
CA LEU A 23 -3.03 2.31 0.47
C LEU A 23 -2.42 2.66 1.81
N GLU A 24 -2.96 3.68 2.46
CA GLU A 24 -2.70 3.96 3.88
C GLU A 24 -3.95 3.58 4.66
N CYS A 25 -3.82 2.59 5.54
CA CYS A 25 -4.96 2.06 6.30
C CYS A 25 -4.76 2.36 7.78
N LYS A 26 -5.78 2.94 8.40
CA LYS A 26 -5.75 3.31 9.81
C LYS A 26 -6.79 2.51 10.59
N SER A 27 -6.40 2.06 11.79
CA SER A 27 -7.32 1.40 12.72
C SER A 27 -8.43 2.34 13.16
N LYS A 28 -9.49 1.81 13.77
CA LYS A 28 -10.65 2.59 14.20
C LYS A 28 -10.28 3.72 15.16
N ASP A 29 -9.33 3.47 16.07
CA ASP A 29 -8.82 4.46 17.01
C ASP A 29 -7.72 5.35 16.42
N GLN A 30 -7.32 5.10 15.17
CA GLN A 30 -6.26 5.80 14.43
C GLN A 30 -4.85 5.69 15.05
N LEU A 31 -4.65 4.81 16.02
CA LEU A 31 -3.35 4.60 16.65
C LEU A 31 -2.42 3.71 15.81
N LEU A 32 -2.99 2.79 15.04
CA LEU A 32 -2.23 1.88 14.18
C LEU A 32 -2.41 2.29 12.73
N VAL A 33 -1.31 2.28 12.00
CA VAL A 33 -1.29 2.61 10.56
C VAL A 33 -0.51 1.54 9.82
N ASN A 34 -1.07 1.06 8.72
CA ASN A 34 -0.39 0.17 7.80
C ASN A 34 -0.30 0.82 6.42
N TRP A 35 0.79 0.56 5.72
CA TRP A 35 1.02 1.06 4.37
C TRP A 35 1.21 -0.10 3.44
N TYR A 36 0.48 -0.10 2.33
CA TYR A 36 0.46 -1.17 1.34
C TYR A 36 0.82 -0.64 -0.03
N ARG A 37 1.59 -1.43 -0.76
CA ARG A 37 1.84 -1.23 -2.19
C ARG A 37 1.35 -2.47 -2.92
N LEU A 38 0.38 -2.28 -3.79
CA LEU A 38 -0.24 -3.37 -4.55
C LEU A 38 0.20 -3.29 -5.99
N ASP A 39 0.74 -4.39 -6.51
CA ASP A 39 1.02 -4.55 -7.92
C ASP A 39 0.00 -5.53 -8.49
N LEU A 40 -1.00 -5.01 -9.21
CA LEU A 40 -2.07 -5.83 -9.76
C LEU A 40 -1.58 -6.71 -10.90
N ASP A 41 -0.57 -6.27 -11.65
CA ASP A 41 -0.02 -7.05 -12.77
C ASP A 41 0.77 -8.24 -12.28
N LYS A 42 1.59 -8.05 -11.25
CA LYS A 42 2.39 -9.13 -10.65
C LYS A 42 1.61 -9.96 -9.63
N GLY A 43 0.46 -9.46 -9.17
CA GLY A 43 -0.31 -10.13 -8.14
C GLY A 43 0.43 -10.16 -6.80
N THR A 44 1.06 -9.06 -6.41
CA THR A 44 1.84 -8.96 -5.17
C THR A 44 1.41 -7.78 -4.33
N VAL A 45 1.55 -7.94 -3.00
CA VAL A 45 1.36 -6.88 -2.00
C VAL A 45 2.64 -6.76 -1.20
N ARG A 46 3.12 -5.54 -1.03
CA ARG A 46 4.21 -5.22 -0.10
C ARG A 46 3.66 -4.30 0.98
N TYR A 47 4.06 -4.53 2.22
CA TYR A 47 3.48 -3.76 3.32
C TYR A 47 4.47 -3.46 4.43
N ASN A 48 4.13 -2.41 5.19
CA ASN A 48 4.79 -2.02 6.43
C ASN A 48 3.72 -1.63 7.45
N THR A 49 4.04 -1.79 8.72
CA THR A 49 3.14 -1.43 9.82
C THR A 49 3.81 -0.41 10.75
N SER A 50 3.00 0.40 11.43
CA SER A 50 3.50 1.40 12.38
C SER A 50 4.16 0.78 13.61
N THR A 51 3.93 -0.50 13.87
CA THR A 51 4.51 -1.24 14.99
C THR A 51 5.87 -1.87 14.65
N GLN A 52 6.29 -1.83 13.38
CA GLN A 52 7.59 -2.36 12.98
C GLN A 52 8.74 -1.47 13.43
N ASN A 53 9.89 -2.11 13.63
CA ASN A 53 11.13 -1.36 13.86
C ASN A 53 11.47 -0.51 12.64
N TYR A 54 11.65 0.80 12.84
CA TYR A 54 11.93 1.75 11.77
C TYR A 54 13.11 1.36 10.88
N LEU A 55 14.18 0.84 11.47
CA LEU A 55 15.36 0.41 10.72
C LEU A 55 15.07 -0.78 9.80
N LYS A 56 14.15 -1.67 10.20
CA LYS A 56 13.70 -2.79 9.38
C LYS A 56 12.76 -2.33 8.26
N VAL A 57 11.93 -1.34 8.53
CA VAL A 57 11.00 -0.78 7.53
C VAL A 57 11.74 -0.24 6.31
N LEU A 58 12.86 0.41 6.52
CA LEU A 58 13.68 0.94 5.41
C LEU A 58 14.35 -0.15 4.56
N LYS A 59 14.62 -1.30 5.13
CA LYS A 59 15.39 -2.37 4.48
C LYS A 59 14.52 -3.45 3.84
N ASN A 60 13.41 -3.82 4.48
CA ASN A 60 12.63 -4.99 4.09
C ASN A 60 11.13 -4.66 3.97
N LEU A 61 10.67 -4.59 2.73
CA LEU A 61 9.24 -4.67 2.44
C LEU A 61 8.84 -6.14 2.45
N ILE A 62 7.88 -6.48 3.29
CA ILE A 62 7.34 -7.85 3.36
C ILE A 62 6.40 -8.05 2.17
N GLY A 63 6.70 -9.04 1.33
CA GLY A 63 5.90 -9.36 0.16
C GLY A 63 5.00 -10.56 0.38
N THR A 64 3.82 -10.53 -0.19
CA THR A 64 2.87 -11.65 -0.18
C THR A 64 2.05 -11.66 -1.47
N GLU A 65 1.36 -12.76 -1.74
CA GLU A 65 0.51 -12.88 -2.90
C GLU A 65 -0.79 -12.11 -2.74
N LEU A 66 -1.18 -11.43 -3.81
CA LEU A 66 -2.45 -10.73 -3.93
C LEU A 66 -3.42 -11.59 -4.73
N SER A 67 -4.63 -11.78 -4.21
CA SER A 67 -5.73 -12.42 -4.92
C SER A 67 -6.97 -11.55 -4.81
N GLY A 68 -8.01 -11.89 -5.55
CA GLY A 68 -9.25 -11.17 -5.44
C GLY A 68 -10.09 -11.19 -6.68
N ASP A 69 -11.17 -10.42 -6.65
CA ASP A 69 -12.14 -10.29 -7.73
C ASP A 69 -12.49 -8.81 -7.94
N VAL A 70 -13.60 -8.55 -8.63
CA VAL A 70 -14.06 -7.20 -8.94
C VAL A 70 -14.43 -6.40 -7.67
N HIS A 71 -14.86 -7.10 -6.62
CA HIS A 71 -15.37 -6.47 -5.40
C HIS A 71 -14.33 -6.37 -4.29
N ASN A 72 -13.47 -7.37 -4.15
CA ASN A 72 -12.57 -7.48 -3.03
C ASN A 72 -11.15 -7.85 -3.48
N LEU A 73 -10.16 -7.31 -2.79
CA LEU A 73 -8.77 -7.74 -2.85
C LEU A 73 -8.43 -8.44 -1.54
N MET A 74 -7.66 -9.52 -1.62
CA MET A 74 -7.33 -10.35 -0.48
C MET A 74 -5.86 -10.73 -0.49
N TRP A 75 -5.28 -10.78 0.70
CA TRP A 75 -3.92 -11.29 0.90
C TRP A 75 -3.79 -11.85 2.32
N ARG A 76 -2.68 -12.52 2.58
CA ARG A 76 -2.37 -13.04 3.92
C ARG A 76 -1.09 -12.38 4.41
N GLU A 77 -1.15 -11.76 5.56
CA GLU A 77 0.02 -11.22 6.25
C GLU A 77 0.67 -12.33 7.06
N LYS A 78 1.88 -12.73 6.63
CA LYS A 78 2.55 -13.93 7.15
C LYS A 78 2.98 -13.81 8.60
N GLU A 79 3.36 -12.61 9.05
CA GLU A 79 3.85 -12.41 10.42
C GLU A 79 2.80 -12.74 11.48
N LEU A 80 1.57 -12.29 11.27
CA LEU A 80 0.46 -12.52 12.18
C LEU A 80 -0.45 -13.66 11.72
N ASN A 81 -0.16 -14.26 10.56
CA ASN A 81 -0.98 -15.27 9.91
C ASN A 81 -2.44 -14.83 9.77
N GLU A 82 -2.64 -13.57 9.43
CA GLU A 82 -3.96 -12.97 9.26
C GLU A 82 -4.36 -12.85 7.80
N ARG A 83 -5.59 -13.19 7.51
CA ARG A 83 -6.19 -12.94 6.20
C ARG A 83 -6.74 -11.52 6.17
N ILE A 84 -6.35 -10.76 5.15
CA ILE A 84 -6.78 -9.40 4.92
C ILE A 84 -7.72 -9.37 3.73
N ASN A 85 -8.83 -8.65 3.87
CA ASN A 85 -9.80 -8.44 2.81
C ASN A 85 -10.11 -6.95 2.74
N ILE A 86 -9.95 -6.34 1.58
CA ILE A 86 -10.33 -4.95 1.37
C ILE A 86 -11.41 -4.86 0.29
N ASN A 87 -12.48 -4.11 0.60
CA ASN A 87 -13.52 -3.79 -0.37
C ASN A 87 -13.00 -2.71 -1.31
N ARG A 88 -13.00 -2.99 -2.61
CA ARG A 88 -12.43 -2.09 -3.63
C ARG A 88 -13.20 -0.78 -3.78
N LYS A 89 -14.47 -0.76 -3.40
CA LYS A 89 -15.32 0.42 -3.52
C LYS A 89 -15.28 1.29 -2.26
N SER A 90 -15.48 0.69 -1.09
CA SER A 90 -15.51 1.41 0.18
C SER A 90 -14.13 1.70 0.76
N LEU A 91 -13.11 0.94 0.33
CA LEU A 91 -11.75 0.96 0.87
C LEU A 91 -11.72 0.64 2.37
N VAL A 92 -12.68 -0.15 2.85
CA VAL A 92 -12.67 -0.70 4.20
C VAL A 92 -11.92 -2.02 4.19
N MET A 93 -10.93 -2.13 5.05
CA MET A 93 -10.11 -3.33 5.20
C MET A 93 -10.58 -4.10 6.43
N GLN A 94 -10.81 -5.40 6.26
CA GLN A 94 -11.15 -6.30 7.34
C GLN A 94 -9.95 -7.17 7.71
N ARG A 95 -9.61 -7.15 9.00
CA ARG A 95 -8.57 -7.97 9.62
C ARG A 95 -9.22 -8.71 10.79
N ASN A 96 -9.40 -10.04 10.66
CA ASN A 96 -10.20 -10.80 11.62
C ASN A 96 -11.58 -10.14 11.80
N ASN A 97 -11.92 -9.72 13.01
CA ASN A 97 -13.18 -9.03 13.30
C ASN A 97 -13.02 -7.50 13.38
N LEU A 98 -11.88 -6.97 12.98
CA LEU A 98 -11.59 -5.54 13.04
C LEU A 98 -11.68 -4.92 11.65
N PHE A 99 -12.21 -3.68 11.60
CA PHE A 99 -12.34 -2.92 10.37
C PHE A 99 -11.44 -1.70 10.43
N TRP A 100 -10.68 -1.52 9.35
CA TRP A 100 -9.78 -0.37 9.18
C TRP A 100 -10.22 0.43 7.96
N LYS A 101 -10.01 1.73 7.99
CA LYS A 101 -10.29 2.59 6.86
C LYS A 101 -9.01 2.87 6.10
N CYS A 102 -9.08 2.72 4.77
CA CYS A 102 -7.94 2.94 3.90
C CYS A 102 -8.16 4.15 3.01
N GLN A 103 -7.05 4.82 2.70
CA GLN A 103 -7.01 5.91 1.74
C GLN A 103 -6.18 5.47 0.54
N PHE A 104 -6.73 5.65 -0.65
CA PHE A 104 -6.05 5.35 -1.90
C PHE A 104 -5.04 6.44 -2.26
N MET A 105 -3.88 6.04 -2.76
CA MET A 105 -2.87 6.92 -3.30
C MET A 105 -1.97 6.14 -4.26
N ASN A 106 -1.00 6.78 -4.92
CA ASN A 106 -0.05 6.02 -5.70
C ASN A 106 1.06 5.42 -4.81
N GLY A 107 1.83 4.48 -5.37
CA GLY A 107 2.85 3.77 -4.61
C GLY A 107 3.94 4.67 -4.03
N SER A 108 4.33 5.73 -4.73
CA SER A 108 5.34 6.67 -4.23
C SER A 108 4.81 7.55 -3.10
N GLN A 109 3.54 7.91 -3.14
CA GLN A 109 2.90 8.67 -2.06
C GLN A 109 2.81 7.87 -0.78
N VAL A 110 2.49 6.58 -0.85
CA VAL A 110 2.40 5.73 0.34
C VAL A 110 3.77 5.59 1.03
N ILE A 111 4.84 5.52 0.27
CA ILE A 111 6.21 5.49 0.80
C ILE A 111 6.53 6.81 1.51
N ARG A 112 6.20 7.95 0.92
CA ARG A 112 6.41 9.25 1.55
C ARG A 112 5.60 9.42 2.83
N LYS A 113 4.36 8.94 2.85
CA LYS A 113 3.51 8.96 4.05
C LYS A 113 4.11 8.12 5.16
N ARG A 114 4.58 6.92 4.84
CA ARG A 114 5.27 6.03 5.79
C ARG A 114 6.51 6.71 6.38
N ASP A 115 7.35 7.24 5.53
CA ASP A 115 8.60 7.88 5.96
C ASP A 115 8.33 9.13 6.81
N ALA A 116 7.33 9.92 6.45
CA ALA A 116 6.92 11.10 7.23
C ALA A 116 6.41 10.71 8.62
N TYR A 117 5.64 9.63 8.72
CA TYR A 117 5.13 9.10 9.98
C TYR A 117 6.27 8.74 10.94
N PHE A 118 7.25 7.99 10.47
CA PHE A 118 8.39 7.57 11.29
C PHE A 118 9.31 8.74 11.65
N LYS A 119 9.51 9.69 10.74
CA LYS A 119 10.27 10.92 11.04
C LYS A 119 9.63 11.72 12.16
N GLU A 120 8.31 11.86 12.13
CA GLU A 120 7.57 12.58 13.17
C GLU A 120 7.74 11.91 14.53
N ILE A 121 7.62 10.58 14.59
CA ILE A 121 7.82 9.82 15.82
C ILE A 121 9.25 9.99 16.35
N LEU A 122 10.25 9.86 15.49
CA LEU A 122 11.66 10.02 15.89
C LEU A 122 11.99 11.43 16.36
N LYS A 123 11.34 12.44 15.76
CA LYS A 123 11.50 13.83 16.17
C LYS A 123 10.93 14.09 17.56
N ASN A 124 9.77 13.50 17.88
CA ASN A 124 9.07 13.69 19.13
C ASN A 124 9.63 12.82 20.27
N ASN A 125 10.25 11.71 19.94
CA ASN A 125 10.89 10.81 20.90
C ASN A 125 12.39 11.13 20.95
N LYS A 126 12.88 11.51 22.14
CA LYS A 126 14.28 11.90 22.34
C LYS A 126 15.25 10.71 22.39
N ILE A 127 14.75 9.53 22.18
CA ILE A 127 15.55 8.30 22.22
C ILE A 127 15.33 7.49 20.95
#